data_c19ae78463a3b6a8bb9720b1bf972545
#
_entry.id   c19ae78463a3b6a8bb9720b1bf972545
#
_cell.length_a   1.000
_cell.length_b   1.000
_cell.length_c   1.000
_cell.angle_alpha   90.00
_cell.angle_beta   90.00
_cell.angle_gamma   90.00
#
_symmetry.space_group_name_H-M   'P 1'
#
loop_
_entity.id
_entity.type
_entity.pdbx_description
1 polymer ?
#
loop_
_entity_poly.entity_id
_entity_poly.type
_entity_poly.pdbx_seq_one_letter_code
_entity_poly.pdbx_strand_id
1 'polypeptide(L)'
;MAYCGKCGNQIEEGVKFCPACGAALQEAQPETVQPEPQQPVQPEPTAEEKLQQATQTIDSVAQKLGNTADHSAEYDKTDAEANKVMALLSYFGILVLVPIFGAKHSPFVRYHANQGVVLLLAMLGYSIVDGIVTAILRAILYKGLGLWSIYSMCSSIINLLYVGFTIFAIIGIINVLNGRAKDLPIIGKYRVLK
;
A
#
# COMPACT_ATOMS: atom_id res chain seq x y z
N MET A 1 -37.13 21.13 -47.56
CA MET A 1 -37.29 22.45 -46.95
C MET A 1 -36.46 22.55 -45.69
N ALA A 2 -35.52 23.46 -45.62
CA ALA A 2 -34.60 23.60 -44.47
C ALA A 2 -35.00 24.86 -43.67
N TYR A 3 -34.65 24.88 -42.40
CA TYR A 3 -34.89 26.01 -41.50
C TYR A 3 -33.57 26.60 -40.98
N CYS A 4 -33.51 27.90 -40.85
CA CYS A 4 -32.31 28.57 -40.30
C CYS A 4 -32.11 28.24 -38.83
N GLY A 5 -30.98 27.61 -38.45
CA GLY A 5 -30.68 27.27 -37.05
C GLY A 5 -30.53 28.47 -36.12
N LYS A 6 -30.43 29.69 -36.65
CA LYS A 6 -30.27 30.90 -35.85
C LYS A 6 -31.57 31.68 -35.58
N CYS A 7 -32.51 31.69 -36.56
CA CYS A 7 -33.74 32.47 -36.44
C CYS A 7 -35.02 31.67 -36.72
N GLY A 8 -34.93 30.39 -37.08
CA GLY A 8 -36.05 29.52 -37.35
C GLY A 8 -36.78 29.80 -38.67
N ASN A 9 -36.33 30.76 -39.48
CA ASN A 9 -36.99 31.08 -40.74
C ASN A 9 -36.79 29.96 -41.79
N GLN A 10 -37.79 29.73 -42.62
CA GLN A 10 -37.75 28.72 -43.69
C GLN A 10 -36.80 29.20 -44.81
N ILE A 11 -35.95 28.31 -45.29
CA ILE A 11 -34.91 28.61 -46.27
C ILE A 11 -35.11 27.75 -47.50
N GLU A 12 -34.92 28.34 -48.69
CA GLU A 12 -34.89 27.60 -49.97
C GLU A 12 -33.53 26.93 -50.15
N GLU A 13 -33.52 25.78 -50.80
CA GLU A 13 -32.29 25.04 -51.06
C GLU A 13 -31.38 25.84 -52.01
N GLY A 14 -30.09 25.94 -51.64
CA GLY A 14 -29.08 26.63 -52.44
C GLY A 14 -28.74 28.05 -52.04
N VAL A 15 -29.38 28.62 -51.01
CA VAL A 15 -29.03 29.96 -50.49
C VAL A 15 -27.88 29.90 -49.50
N LYS A 16 -26.85 30.73 -49.72
CA LYS A 16 -25.66 30.77 -48.86
C LYS A 16 -25.85 31.58 -47.58
N PHE A 17 -26.86 32.44 -47.51
CA PHE A 17 -27.17 33.29 -46.38
C PHE A 17 -28.68 33.29 -46.12
N CYS A 18 -29.06 33.31 -44.85
CA CYS A 18 -30.47 33.42 -44.47
C CYS A 18 -31.02 34.81 -44.83
N PRO A 19 -32.08 34.89 -45.65
CA PRO A 19 -32.64 36.20 -46.06
C PRO A 19 -33.26 37.00 -44.90
N ALA A 20 -33.61 36.35 -43.79
CA ALA A 20 -34.26 36.99 -42.67
C ALA A 20 -33.28 37.48 -41.60
N CYS A 21 -32.12 36.86 -41.37
CA CYS A 21 -31.19 37.24 -40.33
C CYS A 21 -29.72 37.38 -40.76
N GLY A 22 -29.42 37.16 -42.07
CA GLY A 22 -28.06 37.32 -42.63
C GLY A 22 -27.05 36.23 -42.15
N ALA A 23 -27.49 35.21 -41.44
CA ALA A 23 -26.58 34.16 -40.97
C ALA A 23 -26.12 33.33 -42.17
N ALA A 24 -24.84 33.08 -42.29
CA ALA A 24 -24.26 32.20 -43.29
C ALA A 24 -24.77 30.77 -43.03
N LEU A 25 -25.33 30.17 -44.08
CA LEU A 25 -25.76 28.78 -44.08
C LEU A 25 -24.61 27.99 -44.69
N GLN A 26 -23.86 27.29 -43.87
CA GLN A 26 -22.84 26.37 -44.35
C GLN A 26 -23.54 25.24 -45.13
N GLU A 27 -23.19 25.11 -46.40
CA GLU A 27 -23.50 23.87 -47.14
C GLU A 27 -22.91 22.75 -46.32
N ALA A 28 -23.77 21.78 -45.96
CA ALA A 28 -23.31 20.52 -45.40
C ALA A 28 -22.42 19.86 -46.47
N GLN A 29 -21.14 20.17 -46.47
CA GLN A 29 -20.18 19.28 -47.14
C GLN A 29 -20.26 17.93 -46.43
N PRO A 30 -20.38 16.82 -47.18
CA PRO A 30 -20.19 15.54 -46.57
C PRO A 30 -18.82 15.55 -45.93
N GLU A 31 -18.77 15.58 -44.59
CA GLU A 31 -17.54 15.36 -43.85
C GLU A 31 -17.01 14.01 -44.31
N THR A 32 -16.00 14.02 -45.13
CA THR A 32 -15.07 12.91 -45.26
C THR A 32 -14.46 12.81 -43.88
N VAL A 33 -15.05 11.95 -43.05
CA VAL A 33 -14.44 11.49 -41.80
C VAL A 33 -13.12 10.86 -42.24
N GLN A 34 -12.02 11.65 -42.16
CA GLN A 34 -10.70 11.06 -42.14
C GLN A 34 -10.69 10.24 -40.86
N PRO A 35 -10.40 8.93 -40.94
CA PRO A 35 -10.23 8.13 -39.75
C PRO A 35 -9.06 8.76 -38.98
N GLU A 36 -9.36 9.41 -37.88
CA GLU A 36 -8.38 9.74 -36.87
C GLU A 36 -7.53 8.49 -36.61
N PRO A 37 -6.18 8.57 -36.58
CA PRO A 37 -5.38 7.39 -36.30
C PRO A 37 -5.83 6.83 -34.96
N GLN A 38 -6.64 5.80 -35.01
CA GLN A 38 -7.01 5.03 -33.82
C GLN A 38 -5.70 4.53 -33.25
N GLN A 39 -5.25 5.18 -32.17
CA GLN A 39 -4.27 4.56 -31.29
C GLN A 39 -4.81 3.18 -30.97
N PRO A 40 -3.99 2.12 -31.08
CA PRO A 40 -4.44 0.78 -30.78
C PRO A 40 -4.98 0.81 -29.34
N VAL A 41 -6.30 0.69 -29.21
CA VAL A 41 -6.96 0.50 -27.92
C VAL A 41 -6.40 -0.81 -27.39
N GLN A 42 -5.43 -0.71 -26.49
CA GLN A 42 -5.00 -1.90 -25.76
C GLN A 42 -6.24 -2.40 -25.02
N PRO A 43 -6.66 -3.64 -25.22
CA PRO A 43 -7.80 -4.18 -24.51
C PRO A 43 -7.53 -4.03 -23.02
N GLU A 44 -8.48 -3.41 -22.30
CA GLU A 44 -8.37 -3.34 -20.84
C GLU A 44 -8.24 -4.76 -20.30
N PRO A 45 -7.26 -5.01 -19.43
CA PRO A 45 -7.05 -6.35 -18.90
C PRO A 45 -8.32 -6.86 -18.23
N THR A 46 -8.73 -8.06 -18.58
CA THR A 46 -9.91 -8.72 -18.03
C THR A 46 -9.78 -8.88 -16.51
N ALA A 47 -10.92 -9.08 -15.83
CA ALA A 47 -10.90 -9.30 -14.37
C ALA A 47 -9.99 -10.49 -13.99
N GLU A 48 -9.91 -11.51 -14.83
CA GLU A 48 -9.03 -12.67 -14.64
C GLU A 48 -7.55 -12.32 -14.80
N GLU A 49 -7.18 -11.50 -15.78
CA GLU A 49 -5.81 -11.02 -15.98
C GLU A 49 -5.36 -10.11 -14.83
N LYS A 50 -6.24 -9.23 -14.34
CA LYS A 50 -5.97 -8.41 -13.14
C LYS A 50 -5.76 -9.28 -11.90
N LEU A 51 -6.54 -10.35 -11.74
CA LEU A 51 -6.40 -11.29 -10.64
C LEU A 51 -5.10 -12.09 -10.74
N GLN A 52 -4.74 -12.57 -11.93
CA GLN A 52 -3.47 -13.27 -12.16
C GLN A 52 -2.27 -12.35 -11.91
N GLN A 53 -2.33 -11.11 -12.35
CA GLN A 53 -1.27 -10.12 -12.13
C GLN A 53 -1.13 -9.77 -10.64
N ALA A 54 -2.25 -9.65 -9.91
CA ALA A 54 -2.25 -9.47 -8.46
C ALA A 54 -1.64 -10.69 -7.74
N THR A 55 -2.00 -11.91 -8.15
CA THR A 55 -1.45 -13.14 -7.57
C THR A 55 0.06 -13.23 -7.80
N GLN A 56 0.55 -12.97 -9.02
CA GLN A 56 2.00 -12.95 -9.32
C GLN A 56 2.75 -11.89 -8.50
N THR A 57 2.12 -10.72 -8.30
CA THR A 57 2.68 -9.67 -7.47
C THR A 57 2.77 -10.11 -6.01
N ILE A 58 1.73 -10.73 -5.47
CA ILE A 58 1.70 -11.29 -4.10
C ILE A 58 2.79 -12.36 -3.94
N ASP A 59 2.92 -13.28 -4.89
CA ASP A 59 3.94 -14.33 -4.85
C ASP A 59 5.35 -13.75 -4.89
N SER A 60 5.60 -12.75 -5.72
CA SER A 60 6.91 -12.09 -5.81
C SER A 60 7.26 -11.33 -4.51
N VAL A 61 6.28 -10.69 -3.89
CA VAL A 61 6.43 -10.02 -2.59
C VAL A 61 6.64 -11.05 -1.49
N ALA A 62 5.87 -12.14 -1.48
CA ALA A 62 6.03 -13.22 -0.51
C ALA A 62 7.43 -13.87 -0.60
N GLN A 63 7.94 -14.10 -1.81
CA GLN A 63 9.32 -14.58 -2.01
C GLN A 63 10.37 -13.58 -1.51
N LYS A 64 10.21 -12.28 -1.80
CA LYS A 64 11.12 -11.25 -1.29
C LYS A 64 11.09 -11.14 0.23
N LEU A 65 9.90 -11.22 0.83
CA LEU A 65 9.73 -11.22 2.29
C LEU A 65 10.26 -12.51 2.94
N GLY A 66 10.18 -13.63 2.22
CA GLY A 66 10.68 -14.92 2.69
C GLY A 66 12.20 -15.11 2.52
N ASN A 67 12.83 -14.39 1.59
CA ASN A 67 14.25 -14.52 1.27
C ASN A 67 15.11 -13.56 2.11
N THR A 68 15.01 -13.69 3.45
CA THR A 68 15.82 -12.95 4.41
C THR A 68 17.02 -13.79 4.86
N ALA A 69 18.08 -13.13 5.37
CA ALA A 69 19.27 -13.81 5.84
C ALA A 69 18.90 -14.80 6.95
N ASP A 70 19.44 -16.01 6.84
CA ASP A 70 19.23 -17.10 7.80
C ASP A 70 20.56 -17.37 8.53
N HIS A 71 20.56 -17.05 9.81
CA HIS A 71 21.70 -17.22 10.71
C HIS A 71 21.55 -18.45 11.60
N SER A 72 20.59 -19.33 11.32
CA SER A 72 20.26 -20.46 12.20
C SER A 72 21.45 -21.41 12.44
N ALA A 73 22.36 -21.50 11.48
CA ALA A 73 23.56 -22.32 11.62
C ALA A 73 24.60 -21.78 12.61
N GLU A 74 24.48 -20.50 13.00
CA GLU A 74 25.40 -19.82 13.93
C GLU A 74 25.01 -20.07 15.40
N TYR A 75 23.82 -20.64 15.65
CA TYR A 75 23.25 -20.83 16.98
C TYR A 75 23.10 -22.29 17.36
N ASP A 76 23.36 -22.58 18.63
CA ASP A 76 23.17 -23.92 19.18
C ASP A 76 21.65 -24.24 19.27
N LYS A 77 21.26 -25.41 18.74
CA LYS A 77 19.89 -25.89 18.80
C LYS A 77 19.41 -26.14 20.23
N THR A 78 20.31 -26.60 21.10
CA THR A 78 20.01 -26.79 22.55
C THR A 78 19.72 -25.49 23.24
N ASP A 79 20.46 -24.42 22.94
CA ASP A 79 20.18 -23.06 23.44
C ASP A 79 18.81 -22.55 22.92
N ALA A 80 18.53 -22.75 21.63
CA ALA A 80 17.28 -22.35 21.04
C ALA A 80 16.07 -23.07 21.66
N GLU A 81 16.16 -24.36 21.92
CA GLU A 81 15.10 -25.16 22.55
C GLU A 81 14.89 -24.80 24.02
N ALA A 82 15.97 -24.67 24.79
CA ALA A 82 15.91 -24.35 26.22
C ALA A 82 15.35 -22.95 26.47
N ASN A 83 15.63 -22.00 25.59
CA ASN A 83 15.28 -20.60 25.77
C ASN A 83 14.17 -20.11 24.84
N LYS A 84 13.44 -21.01 24.19
CA LYS A 84 12.36 -20.70 23.22
C LYS A 84 11.32 -19.74 23.77
N VAL A 85 10.85 -19.94 25.00
CA VAL A 85 9.84 -19.07 25.64
C VAL A 85 10.39 -17.65 25.83
N MET A 86 11.65 -17.53 26.27
CA MET A 86 12.28 -16.21 26.40
C MET A 86 12.43 -15.51 25.04
N ALA A 87 12.79 -16.23 24.00
CA ALA A 87 12.88 -15.68 22.66
C ALA A 87 11.51 -15.24 22.11
N LEU A 88 10.42 -15.97 22.42
CA LEU A 88 9.05 -15.60 22.06
C LEU A 88 8.63 -14.24 22.64
N LEU A 89 8.98 -13.97 23.89
CA LEU A 89 8.63 -12.69 24.55
C LEU A 89 9.19 -11.47 23.82
N SER A 90 10.21 -11.66 22.98
CA SER A 90 10.80 -10.58 22.19
C SER A 90 9.81 -9.92 21.22
N TYR A 91 8.74 -10.59 20.83
CA TYR A 91 7.77 -10.09 19.84
C TYR A 91 6.47 -9.55 20.45
N PHE A 92 6.38 -9.53 21.77
CA PHE A 92 5.19 -9.01 22.48
C PHE A 92 5.39 -7.57 22.99
N GLY A 93 5.86 -6.68 22.12
CA GLY A 93 6.02 -5.26 22.43
C GLY A 93 6.96 -5.02 23.62
N ILE A 94 6.45 -4.39 24.68
CA ILE A 94 7.26 -4.05 25.87
C ILE A 94 7.85 -5.27 26.58
N LEU A 95 7.28 -6.47 26.40
CA LEU A 95 7.81 -7.70 27.00
C LEU A 95 9.19 -8.09 26.47
N VAL A 96 9.67 -7.46 25.41
CA VAL A 96 11.04 -7.62 24.90
C VAL A 96 12.10 -7.27 25.96
N LEU A 97 11.73 -6.45 26.95
CA LEU A 97 12.63 -6.14 28.07
C LEU A 97 12.95 -7.38 28.92
N VAL A 98 12.04 -8.33 29.02
CA VAL A 98 12.24 -9.56 29.81
C VAL A 98 13.41 -10.39 29.29
N PRO A 99 13.48 -10.79 28.00
CA PRO A 99 14.61 -11.52 27.47
C PRO A 99 15.92 -10.71 27.48
N ILE A 100 15.88 -9.39 27.32
CA ILE A 100 17.07 -8.54 27.37
C ILE A 100 17.78 -8.66 28.73
N PHE A 101 17.01 -8.68 29.82
CA PHE A 101 17.56 -8.74 31.17
C PHE A 101 17.65 -10.17 31.73
N GLY A 102 16.71 -11.05 31.33
CA GLY A 102 16.60 -12.41 31.90
C GLY A 102 17.43 -13.47 31.20
N ALA A 103 17.75 -13.31 29.92
CA ALA A 103 18.47 -14.32 29.13
C ALA A 103 19.72 -13.78 28.44
N LYS A 104 20.54 -13.04 29.19
CA LYS A 104 21.76 -12.35 28.70
C LYS A 104 22.81 -13.31 28.11
N HIS A 105 22.82 -14.57 28.55
CA HIS A 105 23.82 -15.58 28.15
C HIS A 105 23.39 -16.41 26.95
N SER A 106 22.13 -16.30 26.51
CA SER A 106 21.63 -17.02 25.32
C SER A 106 21.85 -16.18 24.06
N PRO A 107 22.74 -16.56 23.14
CA PRO A 107 22.92 -15.88 21.86
C PRO A 107 21.65 -15.90 21.02
N PHE A 108 20.89 -17.02 21.03
CA PHE A 108 19.64 -17.17 20.32
C PHE A 108 18.59 -16.15 20.80
N VAL A 109 18.42 -16.01 22.12
CA VAL A 109 17.47 -15.04 22.69
C VAL A 109 17.91 -13.61 22.36
N ARG A 110 19.19 -13.29 22.44
CA ARG A 110 19.70 -11.95 22.11
C ARG A 110 19.46 -11.58 20.66
N TYR A 111 19.57 -12.55 19.75
CA TYR A 111 19.25 -12.36 18.34
C TYR A 111 17.78 -11.92 18.17
N HIS A 112 16.84 -12.68 18.74
CA HIS A 112 15.42 -12.36 18.66
C HIS A 112 15.03 -11.12 19.45
N ALA A 113 15.65 -10.88 20.59
CA ALA A 113 15.47 -9.66 21.37
C ALA A 113 15.88 -8.41 20.59
N ASN A 114 16.99 -8.47 19.85
CA ASN A 114 17.38 -7.38 18.95
C ASN A 114 16.32 -7.08 17.91
N GLN A 115 15.79 -8.09 17.25
CA GLN A 115 14.73 -7.93 16.24
C GLN A 115 13.43 -7.39 16.86
N GLY A 116 13.07 -7.87 18.05
CA GLY A 116 11.91 -7.39 18.79
C GLY A 116 12.05 -5.91 19.21
N VAL A 117 13.25 -5.49 19.66
CA VAL A 117 13.53 -4.08 19.96
C VAL A 117 13.41 -3.21 18.71
N VAL A 118 13.98 -3.63 17.59
CA VAL A 118 13.89 -2.88 16.33
C VAL A 118 12.42 -2.75 15.90
N LEU A 119 11.64 -3.84 16.01
CA LEU A 119 10.21 -3.83 15.71
C LEU A 119 9.45 -2.88 16.65
N LEU A 120 9.72 -2.92 17.93
CA LEU A 120 9.12 -2.02 18.93
C LEU A 120 9.45 -0.55 18.63
N LEU A 121 10.70 -0.24 18.37
CA LEU A 121 11.13 1.13 18.05
C LEU A 121 10.50 1.63 16.74
N ALA A 122 10.42 0.78 15.72
CA ALA A 122 9.75 1.11 14.46
C ALA A 122 8.25 1.38 14.68
N MET A 123 7.59 0.56 15.49
CA MET A 123 6.17 0.73 15.84
C MET A 123 5.92 1.99 16.66
N LEU A 124 6.78 2.31 17.62
CA LEU A 124 6.70 3.54 18.41
C LEU A 124 6.94 4.79 17.55
N GLY A 125 7.97 4.76 16.70
CA GLY A 125 8.25 5.84 15.75
C GLY A 125 7.06 6.06 14.81
N TYR A 126 6.51 4.98 14.27
CA TYR A 126 5.32 5.04 13.43
C TYR A 126 4.10 5.61 14.18
N SER A 127 3.85 5.20 15.42
CA SER A 127 2.70 5.69 16.20
C SER A 127 2.77 7.18 16.50
N ILE A 128 3.96 7.74 16.68
CA ILE A 128 4.15 9.19 16.84
C ILE A 128 3.78 9.92 15.55
N VAL A 129 4.30 9.45 14.41
CA VAL A 129 4.00 10.05 13.10
C VAL A 129 2.51 9.92 12.77
N ASP A 130 1.92 8.75 12.98
CA ASP A 130 0.49 8.50 12.80
C ASP A 130 -0.36 9.46 13.64
N GLY A 131 -0.04 9.62 14.92
CA GLY A 131 -0.76 10.54 15.81
C GLY A 131 -0.73 11.99 15.30
N ILE A 132 0.40 12.47 14.80
CA ILE A 132 0.54 13.82 14.24
C ILE A 132 -0.28 13.94 12.95
N VAL A 133 -0.09 13.00 12.01
CA VAL A 133 -0.78 13.02 10.72
C VAL A 133 -2.30 12.93 10.89
N THR A 134 -2.77 12.02 11.72
CA THR A 134 -4.19 11.82 12.00
C THR A 134 -4.80 13.04 12.69
N ALA A 135 -4.07 13.71 13.60
CA ALA A 135 -4.53 14.96 14.23
C ALA A 135 -4.69 16.09 13.20
N ILE A 136 -3.74 16.25 12.28
CA ILE A 136 -3.81 17.24 11.19
C ILE A 136 -4.99 16.92 10.25
N LEU A 137 -5.11 15.68 9.80
CA LEU A 137 -6.22 15.24 8.93
C LEU A 137 -7.58 15.47 9.62
N ARG A 138 -7.68 15.16 10.90
CA ARG A 138 -8.90 15.42 11.67
C ARG A 138 -9.23 16.90 11.77
N ALA A 139 -8.25 17.76 11.99
CA ALA A 139 -8.44 19.19 12.09
C ALA A 139 -8.94 19.78 10.76
N ILE A 140 -8.33 19.39 9.65
CA ILE A 140 -8.63 19.94 8.33
C ILE A 140 -9.89 19.29 7.74
N LEU A 141 -9.89 17.96 7.57
CA LEU A 141 -10.94 17.26 6.82
C LEU A 141 -12.23 17.15 7.63
N TYR A 142 -12.14 16.75 8.91
CA TYR A 142 -13.33 16.53 9.70
C TYR A 142 -13.88 17.82 10.32
N LYS A 143 -13.04 18.56 11.05
CA LYS A 143 -13.51 19.79 11.75
C LYS A 143 -13.61 20.99 10.83
N GLY A 144 -12.67 21.16 9.88
CA GLY A 144 -12.65 22.31 8.97
C GLY A 144 -13.63 22.19 7.81
N LEU A 145 -13.62 21.05 7.12
CA LEU A 145 -14.38 20.85 5.87
C LEU A 145 -15.63 19.97 6.04
N GLY A 146 -15.84 19.34 7.20
CA GLY A 146 -16.96 18.42 7.45
C GLY A 146 -16.89 17.10 6.65
N LEU A 147 -15.74 16.76 6.09
CA LEU A 147 -15.54 15.60 5.20
C LEU A 147 -15.21 14.34 6.01
N TRP A 148 -16.15 13.86 6.81
CA TRP A 148 -15.98 12.67 7.65
C TRP A 148 -15.56 11.42 6.88
N SER A 149 -16.20 11.15 5.73
CA SER A 149 -15.94 9.94 4.94
C SER A 149 -14.49 9.90 4.43
N ILE A 150 -13.96 11.03 3.95
CA ILE A 150 -12.58 11.13 3.46
C ILE A 150 -11.60 10.97 4.61
N TYR A 151 -11.86 11.64 5.75
CA TYR A 151 -11.05 11.46 6.95
C TYR A 151 -10.99 10.00 7.39
N SER A 152 -12.15 9.33 7.47
CA SER A 152 -12.25 7.92 7.89
C SER A 152 -11.48 7.00 6.93
N MET A 153 -11.60 7.22 5.63
CA MET A 153 -10.87 6.44 4.63
C MET A 153 -9.34 6.61 4.77
N CYS A 154 -8.86 7.84 4.87
CA CYS A 154 -7.44 8.13 5.07
C CYS A 154 -6.91 7.50 6.36
N SER A 155 -7.63 7.65 7.47
CA SER A 155 -7.26 7.05 8.75
C SER A 155 -7.22 5.53 8.69
N SER A 156 -8.15 4.88 7.97
CA SER A 156 -8.18 3.44 7.79
C SER A 156 -6.97 2.93 7.01
N ILE A 157 -6.56 3.65 5.96
CA ILE A 157 -5.35 3.30 5.17
C ILE A 157 -4.09 3.42 6.03
N ILE A 158 -3.97 4.48 6.83
CA ILE A 158 -2.85 4.68 7.74
C ILE A 158 -2.81 3.51 8.76
N ASN A 159 -3.95 3.17 9.36
CA ASN A 159 -4.03 2.07 10.33
C ASN A 159 -3.66 0.70 9.73
N LEU A 160 -3.76 0.51 8.43
CA LEU A 160 -3.38 -0.75 7.76
C LEU A 160 -1.90 -1.11 7.98
N LEU A 161 -1.02 -0.12 8.18
CA LEU A 161 0.39 -0.37 8.49
C LEU A 161 0.62 -1.09 9.83
N TYR A 162 -0.28 -0.94 10.81
CA TYR A 162 -0.21 -1.71 12.05
C TYR A 162 -0.39 -3.22 11.81
N VAL A 163 -1.19 -3.57 10.80
CA VAL A 163 -1.32 -4.98 10.38
C VAL A 163 0.03 -5.50 9.86
N GLY A 164 0.80 -4.66 9.15
CA GLY A 164 2.16 -5.00 8.71
C GLY A 164 3.10 -5.31 9.89
N PHE A 165 3.10 -4.50 10.94
CA PHE A 165 3.88 -4.77 12.15
C PHE A 165 3.45 -6.08 12.84
N THR A 166 2.15 -6.36 12.88
CA THR A 166 1.62 -7.62 13.43
C THR A 166 2.10 -8.82 12.61
N ILE A 167 2.11 -8.72 11.28
CA ILE A 167 2.64 -9.78 10.41
C ILE A 167 4.13 -10.02 10.70
N PHE A 168 4.94 -8.98 10.87
CA PHE A 168 6.35 -9.13 11.21
C PHE A 168 6.55 -9.80 12.57
N ALA A 169 5.73 -9.44 13.56
CA ALA A 169 5.76 -10.12 14.86
C ALA A 169 5.43 -11.62 14.72
N ILE A 170 4.41 -11.97 13.93
CA ILE A 170 4.01 -13.36 13.68
C ILE A 170 5.15 -14.13 12.98
N ILE A 171 5.79 -13.53 11.96
CA ILE A 171 6.94 -14.15 11.28
C ILE A 171 8.06 -14.42 12.29
N GLY A 172 8.37 -13.47 13.16
CA GLY A 172 9.37 -13.63 14.20
C GLY A 172 9.02 -14.76 15.19
N ILE A 173 7.77 -14.82 15.63
CA ILE A 173 7.26 -15.89 16.49
C ILE A 173 7.40 -17.27 15.81
N ILE A 174 7.03 -17.37 14.53
CA ILE A 174 7.17 -18.61 13.75
C ILE A 174 8.65 -19.04 13.66
N ASN A 175 9.57 -18.09 13.42
CA ASN A 175 11.00 -18.37 13.40
C ASN A 175 11.49 -18.93 14.74
N VAL A 176 11.09 -18.33 15.86
CA VAL A 176 11.41 -18.83 17.21
C VAL A 176 10.87 -20.22 17.43
N LEU A 177 9.60 -20.48 17.09
CA LEU A 177 8.97 -21.80 17.26
C LEU A 177 9.70 -22.90 16.50
N ASN A 178 10.24 -22.56 15.33
CA ASN A 178 11.02 -23.47 14.49
C ASN A 178 12.51 -23.52 14.87
N GLY A 179 12.94 -22.80 15.93
CA GLY A 179 14.34 -22.73 16.33
C GLY A 179 15.24 -22.04 15.29
N ARG A 180 14.69 -21.18 14.47
CA ARG A 180 15.40 -20.47 13.39
C ARG A 180 15.77 -19.06 13.78
N ALA A 181 17.00 -18.66 13.48
CA ALA A 181 17.47 -17.29 13.61
C ALA A 181 17.47 -16.61 12.23
N LYS A 182 16.27 -16.26 11.75
CA LYS A 182 16.07 -15.66 10.44
C LYS A 182 15.67 -14.20 10.58
N ASP A 183 16.28 -13.33 9.76
CA ASP A 183 16.02 -11.88 9.81
C ASP A 183 14.57 -11.56 9.44
N LEU A 184 13.97 -10.61 10.17
CA LEU A 184 12.69 -10.05 9.78
C LEU A 184 12.82 -9.27 8.46
N PRO A 185 11.82 -9.32 7.59
CA PRO A 185 11.83 -8.54 6.36
C PRO A 185 12.07 -7.06 6.65
N ILE A 186 12.88 -6.40 5.84
CA ILE A 186 13.18 -4.97 5.87
C ILE A 186 13.96 -4.54 7.12
N ILE A 187 13.50 -4.90 8.31
CA ILE A 187 14.00 -4.37 9.60
C ILE A 187 15.05 -5.27 10.26
N GLY A 188 15.10 -6.58 9.93
CA GLY A 188 15.95 -7.57 10.61
C GLY A 188 17.46 -7.32 10.48
N LYS A 189 17.88 -6.55 9.47
CA LYS A 189 19.29 -6.18 9.25
C LYS A 189 19.85 -5.19 10.30
N TYR A 190 18.98 -4.50 11.03
CA TYR A 190 19.42 -3.52 12.03
C TYR A 190 19.76 -4.21 13.35
N ARG A 191 20.94 -3.91 13.90
CA ARG A 191 21.45 -4.42 15.16
C ARG A 191 21.56 -3.27 16.16
N VAL A 192 20.66 -3.26 17.14
CA VAL A 192 20.59 -2.22 18.20
C VAL A 192 21.27 -2.73 19.46
N LEU A 193 21.10 -4.01 19.78
CA LEU A 193 21.73 -4.66 20.91
C LEU A 193 23.10 -5.20 20.49
N LYS A 194 24.16 -4.80 21.19
CA LYS A 194 25.54 -5.30 21.06
C LYS A 194 25.77 -6.49 21.98
#